data_321a7720b50c8049f6a0232be2ccfb76
#
_entry.id   321a7720b50c8049f6a0232be2ccfb76
#
_cell.length_a   1.000
_cell.length_b   1.000
_cell.length_c   1.000
_cell.angle_alpha   90.00
_cell.angle_beta   90.00
_cell.angle_gamma   90.00
#
_symmetry.space_group_name_H-M   'P 1'
#
loop_
_entity.id
_entity.type
_entity.pdbx_description
1 polymer ?
#
loop_
_entity_poly.entity_id
_entity_poly.type
_entity_poly.pdbx_seq_one_letter_code
_entity_poly.pdbx_strand_id
1 'polypeptide(L)'
;AAMGCRLILTARRADRLQTLAKELHAAHGTDCRIETADLSRAEACSRLCEVLAEEHIDIFINNAGFGVCGSILETDEAREEEMIQVNVAAMARLFRAVVRKMHAQGGGTILNVASSAGLLPGGPYMAGYYASKAYVVSMTRGVAEELREMHSPVYVCALCPGPVDTEFNDHAGVVFALRGITPELLSLIHI
;
A
#
# COMPACT_ATOMS: atom_id res chain seq x y z
N ALA A 1 10.48 0.05 13.08
CA ALA A 1 11.30 -0.67 14.08
C ALA A 1 12.42 0.23 14.59
N ALA A 2 13.40 0.63 13.76
CA ALA A 2 14.56 1.42 14.18
C ALA A 2 14.21 2.76 14.88
N MET A 3 13.03 3.29 14.65
CA MET A 3 12.50 4.50 15.29
C MET A 3 11.71 4.22 16.58
N GLY A 4 11.73 3.00 17.10
CA GLY A 4 11.01 2.62 18.32
C GLY A 4 9.50 2.40 18.15
N CYS A 5 8.99 2.30 16.92
CA CYS A 5 7.57 2.05 16.66
C CYS A 5 7.21 0.59 16.95
N ARG A 6 6.05 0.35 17.57
CA ARG A 6 5.38 -0.96 17.52
C ARG A 6 4.77 -1.15 16.12
N LEU A 7 4.75 -2.37 15.63
CA LEU A 7 4.33 -2.63 14.25
C LEU A 7 3.14 -3.61 14.20
N ILE A 8 2.21 -3.32 13.28
CA ILE A 8 1.22 -4.30 12.81
C ILE A 8 1.60 -4.63 11.37
N LEU A 9 2.02 -5.85 11.13
CA LEU A 9 2.47 -6.33 9.82
C LEU A 9 1.35 -7.12 9.16
N THR A 10 0.97 -6.71 7.94
CA THR A 10 -0.11 -7.37 7.20
C THR A 10 0.34 -7.80 5.82
N ALA A 11 0.18 -9.09 5.51
CA ALA A 11 0.36 -9.67 4.19
C ALA A 11 -0.32 -11.05 4.10
N ARG A 12 -0.27 -11.68 2.92
CA ARG A 12 -0.84 -13.03 2.68
C ARG A 12 0.04 -14.14 3.26
N ARG A 13 1.36 -13.98 3.26
CA ARG A 13 2.36 -15.01 3.61
C ARG A 13 2.73 -14.94 5.10
N ALA A 14 2.06 -15.74 5.91
CA ALA A 14 2.24 -15.76 7.36
C ALA A 14 3.69 -16.12 7.78
N ASP A 15 4.32 -17.06 7.07
CA ASP A 15 5.70 -17.49 7.30
C ASP A 15 6.70 -16.34 7.13
N ARG A 16 6.55 -15.55 6.08
CA ARG A 16 7.39 -14.36 5.84
C ARG A 16 7.16 -13.26 6.87
N LEU A 17 5.91 -13.03 7.28
CA LEU A 17 5.60 -12.09 8.36
C LEU A 17 6.26 -12.50 9.68
N GLN A 18 6.22 -13.79 10.01
CA GLN A 18 6.86 -14.32 11.21
C GLN A 18 8.38 -14.18 11.17
N THR A 19 9.00 -14.46 10.02
CA THR A 19 10.44 -14.29 9.83
C THR A 19 10.84 -12.83 10.01
N LEU A 20 10.14 -11.90 9.32
CA LEU A 20 10.38 -10.47 9.44
C LEU A 20 10.18 -9.96 10.88
N ALA A 21 9.14 -10.41 11.57
CA ALA A 21 8.90 -10.04 12.96
C ALA A 21 10.05 -10.45 13.88
N LYS A 22 10.59 -11.67 13.70
CA LYS A 22 11.76 -12.15 14.45
C LYS A 22 13.02 -11.33 14.18
N GLU A 23 13.27 -11.01 12.91
CA GLU A 23 14.40 -10.18 12.48
C GLU A 23 14.32 -8.77 13.09
N LEU A 24 13.14 -8.15 13.04
CA LEU A 24 12.90 -6.82 13.60
C LEU A 24 13.02 -6.81 15.13
N HIS A 25 12.55 -7.87 15.78
CA HIS A 25 12.72 -8.02 17.22
C HIS A 25 14.20 -8.19 17.60
N ALA A 26 14.94 -9.04 16.88
CA ALA A 26 16.36 -9.25 17.13
C ALA A 26 17.21 -8.00 16.87
N ALA A 27 16.90 -7.22 15.83
CA ALA A 27 17.68 -6.04 15.46
C ALA A 27 17.33 -4.79 16.28
N HIS A 28 16.07 -4.64 16.71
CA HIS A 28 15.55 -3.39 17.26
C HIS A 28 14.76 -3.56 18.57
N GLY A 29 14.55 -4.78 19.05
CA GLY A 29 13.69 -5.04 20.22
C GLY A 29 12.20 -4.74 19.96
N THR A 30 11.78 -4.61 18.70
CA THR A 30 10.42 -4.19 18.33
C THR A 30 9.46 -5.37 18.42
N ASP A 31 8.34 -5.20 19.11
CA ASP A 31 7.24 -6.15 19.08
C ASP A 31 6.37 -5.91 17.85
N CYS A 32 6.14 -7.01 17.10
CA CYS A 32 5.32 -6.99 15.89
C CYS A 32 4.07 -7.84 16.09
N ARG A 33 2.90 -7.24 15.92
CA ARG A 33 1.65 -7.96 15.74
C ARG A 33 1.52 -8.38 14.28
N ILE A 34 1.10 -9.62 14.03
CA ILE A 34 0.92 -10.17 12.69
C ILE A 34 -0.56 -10.36 12.41
N GLU A 35 -1.04 -9.75 11.34
CA GLU A 35 -2.40 -9.90 10.83
C GLU A 35 -2.34 -10.45 9.40
N THR A 36 -2.55 -11.76 9.25
CA THR A 36 -2.56 -12.40 7.93
C THR A 36 -3.86 -12.08 7.21
N ALA A 37 -3.79 -11.41 6.08
CA ALA A 37 -4.95 -11.07 5.27
C ALA A 37 -4.67 -11.17 3.77
N ASP A 38 -5.62 -11.78 3.05
CA ASP A 38 -5.69 -11.72 1.60
C ASP A 38 -6.62 -10.57 1.19
N LEU A 39 -6.02 -9.45 0.79
CA LEU A 39 -6.75 -8.23 0.45
C LEU A 39 -7.52 -8.31 -0.89
N SER A 40 -7.36 -9.39 -1.66
CA SER A 40 -8.23 -9.67 -2.79
C SER A 40 -9.64 -10.09 -2.35
N ARG A 41 -9.82 -10.45 -1.06
CA ARG A 41 -11.07 -10.90 -0.48
C ARG A 41 -11.70 -9.82 0.40
N ALA A 42 -12.92 -9.45 0.06
CA ALA A 42 -13.64 -8.36 0.75
C ALA A 42 -13.82 -8.62 2.25
N GLU A 43 -14.07 -9.89 2.65
CA GLU A 43 -14.24 -10.31 4.03
C GLU A 43 -12.94 -10.17 4.85
N ALA A 44 -11.79 -10.51 4.25
CA ALA A 44 -10.50 -10.36 4.90
C ALA A 44 -10.15 -8.88 5.12
N CYS A 45 -10.46 -8.04 4.13
CA CYS A 45 -10.31 -6.60 4.25
C CYS A 45 -11.23 -6.01 5.34
N SER A 46 -12.47 -6.51 5.46
CA SER A 46 -13.40 -6.07 6.53
C SER A 46 -12.89 -6.43 7.91
N ARG A 47 -12.43 -7.68 8.10
CA ARG A 47 -11.82 -8.11 9.38
C ARG A 47 -10.59 -7.28 9.74
N LEU A 48 -9.74 -6.97 8.75
CA LEU A 48 -8.59 -6.10 9.01
C LEU A 48 -9.02 -4.69 9.46
N CYS A 49 -10.08 -4.12 8.86
CA CYS A 49 -10.63 -2.84 9.32
C CYS A 49 -11.11 -2.90 10.77
N GLU A 50 -11.74 -4.01 11.19
CA GLU A 50 -12.18 -4.21 12.58
C GLU A 50 -10.98 -4.24 13.53
N VAL A 51 -9.92 -4.99 13.19
CA VAL A 51 -8.68 -5.03 13.98
C VAL A 51 -8.07 -3.64 14.11
N LEU A 52 -7.96 -2.90 12.99
CA LEU A 52 -7.38 -1.55 12.99
C LEU A 52 -8.24 -0.53 13.76
N ALA A 53 -9.55 -0.74 13.89
CA ALA A 53 -10.43 0.14 14.65
C ALA A 53 -10.13 0.11 16.15
N GLU A 54 -9.64 -1.01 16.68
CA GLU A 54 -9.30 -1.19 18.10
C GLU A 54 -7.91 -0.65 18.47
N GLU A 55 -7.06 -0.35 17.48
CA GLU A 55 -5.68 0.08 17.70
C GLU A 55 -5.54 1.61 17.69
N HIS A 56 -4.55 2.14 18.41
CA HIS A 56 -4.07 3.49 18.18
C HIS A 56 -3.01 3.47 17.08
N ILE A 57 -3.24 4.19 16.00
CA ILE A 57 -2.40 4.15 14.81
C ILE A 57 -1.83 5.55 14.55
N ASP A 58 -0.53 5.72 14.76
CA ASP A 58 0.18 6.97 14.45
C ASP A 58 0.55 7.08 12.97
N ILE A 59 0.98 5.95 12.38
CA ILE A 59 1.41 5.89 10.98
C ILE A 59 0.77 4.68 10.31
N PHE A 60 0.12 4.89 9.18
CA PHE A 60 -0.43 3.83 8.35
C PHE A 60 0.19 3.87 6.96
N ILE A 61 0.81 2.77 6.54
CA ILE A 61 1.40 2.61 5.20
C ILE A 61 0.54 1.64 4.40
N ASN A 62 -0.23 2.18 3.46
CA ASN A 62 -1.09 1.43 2.57
C ASN A 62 -0.30 1.04 1.32
N ASN A 63 0.46 -0.06 1.43
CA ASN A 63 1.46 -0.46 0.45
C ASN A 63 1.01 -1.61 -0.45
N ALA A 64 0.07 -2.44 -0.01
CA ALA A 64 -0.32 -3.64 -0.73
C ALA A 64 -0.78 -3.33 -2.16
N GLY A 65 -0.22 -4.05 -3.12
CA GLY A 65 -0.54 -3.89 -4.53
C GLY A 65 0.40 -4.70 -5.41
N PHE A 66 -0.05 -4.99 -6.62
CA PHE A 66 0.75 -5.66 -7.64
C PHE A 66 0.35 -5.17 -9.03
N GLY A 67 1.11 -5.56 -10.05
CA GLY A 67 0.82 -5.25 -11.44
C GLY A 67 0.54 -6.49 -12.26
N VAL A 68 -0.16 -6.30 -13.36
CA VAL A 68 -0.33 -7.28 -14.44
C VAL A 68 0.19 -6.64 -15.72
N CYS A 69 1.06 -7.37 -16.44
CA CYS A 69 1.60 -6.93 -17.72
C CYS A 69 1.22 -7.95 -18.80
N GLY A 70 0.75 -7.46 -19.92
CA GLY A 70 0.38 -8.24 -21.08
C GLY A 70 -0.54 -7.48 -22.02
N SER A 71 -0.77 -8.07 -23.20
CA SER A 71 -1.77 -7.53 -24.13
C SER A 71 -3.16 -7.65 -23.52
N ILE A 72 -3.99 -6.63 -23.68
CA ILE A 72 -5.39 -6.66 -23.24
C ILE A 72 -6.19 -7.81 -23.88
N LEU A 73 -5.70 -8.38 -24.97
CA LEU A 73 -6.32 -9.52 -25.64
C LEU A 73 -5.90 -10.88 -25.07
N GLU A 74 -4.87 -10.91 -24.21
CA GLU A 74 -4.21 -12.14 -23.78
C GLU A 74 -4.05 -12.25 -22.26
N THR A 75 -4.16 -11.11 -21.52
CA THR A 75 -4.08 -11.11 -20.06
C THR A 75 -5.22 -11.90 -19.44
N ASP A 76 -4.91 -12.61 -18.35
CA ASP A 76 -5.91 -13.34 -17.57
C ASP A 76 -6.85 -12.34 -16.86
N GLU A 77 -8.11 -12.36 -17.20
CA GLU A 77 -9.17 -11.51 -16.66
C GLU A 77 -9.25 -11.63 -15.12
N ALA A 78 -9.15 -12.84 -14.58
CA ALA A 78 -9.18 -13.06 -13.14
C ALA A 78 -8.01 -12.40 -12.41
N ARG A 79 -6.84 -12.37 -13.05
CA ARG A 79 -5.65 -11.66 -12.50
C ARG A 79 -5.82 -10.14 -12.55
N GLU A 80 -6.42 -9.61 -13.60
CA GLU A 80 -6.75 -8.18 -13.71
C GLU A 80 -7.77 -7.77 -12.63
N GLU A 81 -8.81 -8.57 -12.44
CA GLU A 81 -9.82 -8.36 -11.39
C GLU A 81 -9.19 -8.40 -9.98
N GLU A 82 -8.33 -9.41 -9.71
CA GLU A 82 -7.60 -9.49 -8.43
C GLU A 82 -6.76 -8.24 -8.19
N MET A 83 -6.07 -7.74 -9.22
CA MET A 83 -5.29 -6.51 -9.14
C MET A 83 -6.16 -5.30 -8.80
N ILE A 84 -7.29 -5.12 -9.45
CA ILE A 84 -8.23 -4.03 -9.17
C ILE A 84 -8.77 -4.17 -7.74
N GLN A 85 -9.11 -5.39 -7.31
CA GLN A 85 -9.61 -5.64 -5.98
C GLN A 85 -8.60 -5.24 -4.90
N VAL A 86 -7.32 -5.54 -5.08
CA VAL A 86 -6.26 -5.17 -4.14
C VAL A 86 -5.89 -3.69 -4.26
N ASN A 87 -5.53 -3.25 -5.48
CA ASN A 87 -4.97 -1.91 -5.69
C ASN A 87 -5.99 -0.78 -5.53
N VAL A 88 -7.27 -1.06 -5.72
CA VAL A 88 -8.35 -0.05 -5.70
C VAL A 88 -9.31 -0.30 -4.56
N ALA A 89 -10.04 -1.41 -4.56
CA ALA A 89 -11.14 -1.63 -3.61
C ALA A 89 -10.64 -1.79 -2.16
N ALA A 90 -9.67 -2.66 -1.93
CA ALA A 90 -9.09 -2.87 -0.59
C ALA A 90 -8.35 -1.62 -0.11
N MET A 91 -7.52 -1.02 -0.99
CA MET A 91 -6.81 0.24 -0.69
C MET A 91 -7.79 1.33 -0.24
N ALA A 92 -8.85 1.58 -1.00
CA ALA A 92 -9.84 2.61 -0.68
C ALA A 92 -10.59 2.31 0.62
N ARG A 93 -10.94 1.04 0.87
CA ARG A 93 -11.62 0.62 2.10
C ARG A 93 -10.75 0.86 3.34
N LEU A 94 -9.51 0.39 3.32
CA LEU A 94 -8.55 0.58 4.41
C LEU A 94 -8.24 2.06 4.62
N PHE A 95 -7.98 2.81 3.55
CA PHE A 95 -7.72 4.24 3.62
C PHE A 95 -8.87 5.00 4.31
N ARG A 96 -10.13 4.77 3.91
CA ARG A 96 -11.30 5.37 4.56
C ARG A 96 -11.44 5.00 6.03
N ALA A 97 -11.25 3.73 6.37
CA ALA A 97 -11.36 3.25 7.75
C ALA A 97 -10.32 3.94 8.64
N VAL A 98 -9.06 3.98 8.17
CA VAL A 98 -7.96 4.56 8.95
C VAL A 98 -8.04 6.08 9.02
N VAL A 99 -8.44 6.78 7.94
CA VAL A 99 -8.68 8.24 8.00
C VAL A 99 -9.70 8.59 9.08
N ARG A 100 -10.84 7.88 9.12
CA ARG A 100 -11.88 8.11 10.14
C ARG A 100 -11.38 7.82 11.56
N LYS A 101 -10.63 6.73 11.72
CA LYS A 101 -10.01 6.35 13.00
C LYS A 101 -9.02 7.40 13.46
N MET A 102 -8.10 7.82 12.61
CA MET A 102 -7.09 8.83 12.91
C MET A 102 -7.71 10.20 13.23
N HIS A 103 -8.75 10.60 12.49
CA HIS A 103 -9.48 11.82 12.80
C HIS A 103 -10.12 11.78 14.18
N ALA A 104 -10.77 10.67 14.53
CA ALA A 104 -11.42 10.48 15.83
C ALA A 104 -10.42 10.37 17.01
N GLN A 105 -9.23 9.85 16.78
CA GLN A 105 -8.18 9.71 17.81
C GLN A 105 -7.33 10.98 18.01
N GLY A 106 -7.49 12.02 17.15
CA GLY A 106 -6.80 13.29 17.27
C GLY A 106 -5.59 13.47 16.36
N GLY A 107 -5.40 12.60 15.37
CA GLY A 107 -4.37 12.75 14.34
C GLY A 107 -3.71 11.46 13.89
N GLY A 108 -2.78 11.59 12.96
CA GLY A 108 -2.00 10.50 12.40
C GLY A 108 -1.52 10.79 10.99
N THR A 109 -0.67 9.92 10.46
CA THR A 109 -0.09 10.06 9.11
C THR A 109 -0.40 8.82 8.27
N ILE A 110 -0.90 9.03 7.06
CA ILE A 110 -1.19 7.95 6.09
C ILE A 110 -0.33 8.14 4.85
N LEU A 111 0.41 7.09 4.49
CA LEU A 111 1.16 6.99 3.25
C LEU A 111 0.49 5.96 2.34
N ASN A 112 -0.10 6.41 1.23
CA ASN A 112 -0.59 5.52 0.19
C ASN A 112 0.50 5.31 -0.87
N VAL A 113 0.90 4.05 -1.10
CA VAL A 113 1.92 3.73 -2.09
C VAL A 113 1.28 3.58 -3.47
N ALA A 114 1.41 4.62 -4.26
CA ALA A 114 1.01 4.67 -5.66
C ALA A 114 2.14 4.14 -6.59
N SER A 115 2.45 4.87 -7.62
CA SER A 115 3.56 4.65 -8.57
C SER A 115 3.69 5.87 -9.47
N SER A 116 4.84 6.08 -10.10
CA SER A 116 4.99 7.01 -11.23
C SER A 116 4.01 6.69 -12.37
N ALA A 117 3.60 5.43 -12.53
CA ALA A 117 2.54 5.01 -13.44
C ALA A 117 1.20 5.74 -13.18
N GLY A 118 0.91 6.11 -11.93
CA GLY A 118 -0.29 6.87 -11.58
C GLY A 118 -0.24 8.36 -11.94
N LEU A 119 0.91 8.86 -12.36
CA LEU A 119 1.12 10.25 -12.80
C LEU A 119 1.14 10.37 -14.33
N LEU A 120 1.18 9.26 -15.04
CA LEU A 120 1.27 9.19 -16.49
C LEU A 120 -0.10 8.87 -17.10
N PRO A 121 -0.38 9.31 -18.34
CA PRO A 121 -1.69 9.14 -18.97
C PRO A 121 -2.07 7.68 -19.25
N GLY A 122 -1.13 6.76 -19.26
CA GLY A 122 -1.34 5.33 -19.47
C GLY A 122 -0.05 4.65 -19.92
N GLY A 123 -0.04 3.32 -19.89
CA GLY A 123 1.09 2.50 -20.35
C GLY A 123 0.60 1.29 -21.16
N PRO A 124 1.07 1.12 -22.41
CA PRO A 124 0.81 -0.09 -23.17
C PRO A 124 1.17 -1.34 -22.35
N TYR A 125 0.40 -2.40 -22.50
CA TYR A 125 0.57 -3.68 -21.80
C TYR A 125 0.42 -3.63 -20.26
N MET A 126 0.11 -2.47 -19.68
CA MET A 126 -0.11 -2.29 -18.23
C MET A 126 -1.27 -1.32 -17.94
N ALA A 127 -2.24 -1.22 -18.84
CA ALA A 127 -3.31 -0.24 -18.77
C ALA A 127 -4.09 -0.28 -17.44
N GLY A 128 -4.48 -1.46 -16.97
CA GLY A 128 -5.16 -1.65 -15.70
C GLY A 128 -4.31 -1.21 -14.50
N TYR A 129 -3.02 -1.54 -14.49
CA TYR A 129 -2.11 -1.11 -13.44
C TYR A 129 -1.98 0.41 -13.36
N TYR A 130 -1.74 1.09 -14.51
CA TYR A 130 -1.65 2.55 -14.57
C TYR A 130 -2.94 3.20 -14.05
N ALA A 131 -4.10 2.72 -14.51
CA ALA A 131 -5.40 3.19 -14.05
C ALA A 131 -5.58 2.99 -12.54
N SER A 132 -5.21 1.82 -11.99
CA SER A 132 -5.29 1.54 -10.57
C SER A 132 -4.42 2.49 -9.73
N LYS A 133 -3.21 2.81 -10.20
CA LYS A 133 -2.30 3.73 -9.51
C LYS A 133 -2.70 5.20 -9.68
N ALA A 134 -3.31 5.58 -10.79
CA ALA A 134 -3.94 6.88 -10.97
C ALA A 134 -5.11 7.09 -9.98
N TYR A 135 -5.92 6.05 -9.74
CA TYR A 135 -6.95 6.06 -8.71
C TYR A 135 -6.37 6.39 -7.32
N VAL A 136 -5.28 5.72 -6.92
CA VAL A 136 -4.62 5.97 -5.62
C VAL A 136 -4.18 7.41 -5.49
N VAL A 137 -3.52 7.96 -6.53
CA VAL A 137 -3.06 9.36 -6.54
C VAL A 137 -4.24 10.32 -6.42
N SER A 138 -5.26 10.14 -7.25
CA SER A 138 -6.43 11.02 -7.31
C SER A 138 -7.20 11.01 -6.00
N MET A 139 -7.48 9.82 -5.45
CA MET A 139 -8.19 9.68 -4.19
C MET A 139 -7.40 10.29 -3.01
N THR A 140 -6.08 10.07 -2.97
CA THR A 140 -5.25 10.62 -1.88
C THR A 140 -5.25 12.14 -1.92
N ARG A 141 -5.12 12.75 -3.09
CA ARG A 141 -5.16 14.22 -3.26
C ARG A 141 -6.50 14.81 -2.87
N GLY A 142 -7.61 14.18 -3.29
CA GLY A 142 -8.96 14.63 -2.93
C GLY A 142 -9.18 14.60 -1.41
N VAL A 143 -8.84 13.49 -0.76
CA VAL A 143 -8.97 13.34 0.70
C VAL A 143 -8.06 14.30 1.45
N ALA A 144 -6.82 14.55 0.96
CA ALA A 144 -5.91 15.51 1.56
C ALA A 144 -6.52 16.92 1.59
N GLU A 145 -7.17 17.33 0.51
CA GLU A 145 -7.83 18.64 0.42
C GLU A 145 -9.06 18.71 1.33
N GLU A 146 -9.91 17.67 1.36
CA GLU A 146 -11.04 17.60 2.30
C GLU A 146 -10.57 17.73 3.76
N LEU A 147 -9.52 17.00 4.15
CA LEU A 147 -8.96 17.06 5.51
C LEU A 147 -8.38 18.44 5.84
N ARG A 148 -7.77 19.11 4.85
CA ARG A 148 -7.25 20.48 4.99
C ARG A 148 -8.38 21.48 5.22
N GLU A 149 -9.47 21.40 4.45
CA GLU A 149 -10.65 22.25 4.62
C GLU A 149 -11.34 22.04 5.97
N MET A 150 -11.37 20.80 6.44
CA MET A 150 -11.93 20.44 7.75
C MET A 150 -11.00 20.78 8.93
N HIS A 151 -9.80 21.32 8.70
CA HIS A 151 -8.76 21.51 9.71
C HIS A 151 -8.46 20.23 10.51
N SER A 152 -8.51 19.08 9.84
CA SER A 152 -8.24 17.79 10.46
C SER A 152 -6.75 17.65 10.81
N PRO A 153 -6.41 17.07 11.97
CA PRO A 153 -5.02 16.79 12.33
C PRO A 153 -4.44 15.55 11.64
N VAL A 154 -5.16 14.96 10.69
CA VAL A 154 -4.69 13.80 9.90
C VAL A 154 -3.94 14.27 8.66
N TYR A 155 -2.71 13.81 8.49
CA TYR A 155 -1.90 14.04 7.30
C TYR A 155 -1.97 12.84 6.36
N VAL A 156 -2.20 13.09 5.07
CA VAL A 156 -2.20 12.03 4.05
C VAL A 156 -1.34 12.42 2.86
N CYS A 157 -0.57 11.46 2.34
CA CYS A 157 0.24 11.66 1.14
C CYS A 157 0.31 10.39 0.28
N ALA A 158 0.66 10.58 -1.00
CA ALA A 158 0.89 9.51 -1.95
C ALA A 158 2.38 9.44 -2.30
N LEU A 159 2.97 8.26 -2.16
CA LEU A 159 4.31 7.94 -2.64
C LEU A 159 4.20 7.41 -4.07
N CYS A 160 4.89 8.05 -5.01
CA CYS A 160 4.85 7.69 -6.43
C CYS A 160 6.24 7.24 -6.94
N PRO A 161 6.75 6.09 -6.51
CA PRO A 161 8.07 5.64 -6.93
C PRO A 161 8.10 5.29 -8.42
N GLY A 162 9.28 5.44 -9.01
CA GLY A 162 9.64 4.78 -10.27
C GLY A 162 9.84 3.28 -10.09
N PRO A 163 10.48 2.59 -11.04
CA PRO A 163 10.82 1.18 -10.90
C PRO A 163 11.67 0.93 -9.64
N VAL A 164 11.28 -0.08 -8.86
CA VAL A 164 12.01 -0.54 -7.68
C VAL A 164 12.35 -2.01 -7.87
N ASP A 165 13.61 -2.40 -7.58
CA ASP A 165 14.06 -3.78 -7.72
C ASP A 165 13.51 -4.64 -6.58
N THR A 166 12.35 -5.24 -6.82
CA THR A 166 11.63 -6.11 -5.88
C THR A 166 11.03 -7.30 -6.63
N GLU A 167 10.49 -8.25 -5.88
CA GLU A 167 9.67 -9.35 -6.45
C GLU A 167 8.48 -8.85 -7.30
N PHE A 168 8.15 -7.54 -7.26
CA PHE A 168 7.09 -6.96 -8.08
C PHE A 168 7.33 -7.19 -9.58
N ASN A 169 8.58 -7.05 -10.03
CA ASN A 169 8.94 -7.20 -11.44
C ASN A 169 8.68 -8.63 -11.93
N ASP A 170 9.02 -9.64 -11.11
CA ASP A 170 8.79 -11.05 -11.41
C ASP A 170 7.29 -11.38 -11.42
N HIS A 171 6.54 -10.85 -10.44
CA HIS A 171 5.11 -11.07 -10.32
C HIS A 171 4.28 -10.37 -11.41
N ALA A 172 4.74 -9.20 -11.87
CA ALA A 172 4.10 -8.44 -12.94
C ALA A 172 4.50 -8.93 -14.34
N GLY A 173 5.56 -9.74 -14.45
CA GLY A 173 6.11 -10.18 -15.73
C GLY A 173 6.75 -9.04 -16.53
N VAL A 174 7.32 -8.03 -15.83
CA VAL A 174 7.83 -6.81 -16.46
C VAL A 174 9.36 -6.75 -16.38
N VAL A 175 9.98 -6.40 -17.50
CA VAL A 175 11.38 -5.97 -17.55
C VAL A 175 11.38 -4.46 -17.85
N PHE A 176 11.77 -3.65 -16.87
CA PHE A 176 11.86 -2.22 -17.08
C PHE A 176 13.12 -1.85 -17.88
N ALA A 177 12.97 -0.93 -18.83
CA ALA A 177 14.09 -0.37 -19.58
C ALA A 177 15.02 0.52 -18.71
N LEU A 178 14.48 1.07 -17.63
CA LEU A 178 15.23 1.85 -16.64
C LEU A 178 15.62 0.95 -15.48
N ARG A 179 16.85 1.10 -14.99
CA ARG A 179 17.31 0.41 -13.79
C ARG A 179 16.47 0.88 -12.59
N GLY A 180 15.92 -0.07 -11.85
CA GLY A 180 15.20 0.21 -10.61
C GLY A 180 16.14 0.72 -9.51
N ILE A 181 15.56 1.45 -8.55
CA ILE A 181 16.22 1.75 -7.29
C ILE A 181 16.02 0.61 -6.31
N THR A 182 16.93 0.45 -5.34
CA THR A 182 16.73 -0.58 -4.31
C THR A 182 15.64 -0.15 -3.31
N PRO A 183 14.97 -1.11 -2.64
CA PRO A 183 13.99 -0.79 -1.59
C PRO A 183 14.58 0.07 -0.46
N GLU A 184 15.85 -0.15 -0.09
CA GLU A 184 16.56 0.61 0.93
C GLU A 184 16.71 2.07 0.50
N LEU A 185 17.11 2.32 -0.76
CA LEU A 185 17.24 3.67 -1.28
C LEU A 185 15.88 4.38 -1.33
N LEU A 186 14.80 3.67 -1.71
CA LEU A 186 13.45 4.21 -1.70
C LEU A 186 13.05 4.65 -0.27
N SER A 187 13.37 3.85 0.75
CA SER A 187 13.02 4.18 2.13
C SER A 187 13.76 5.41 2.66
N LEU A 188 14.97 5.71 2.16
CA LEU A 188 15.77 6.87 2.56
C LEU A 188 15.27 8.19 1.95
N ILE A 189 14.59 8.16 0.81
CA ILE A 189 14.11 9.37 0.12
C ILE A 189 12.92 10.03 0.86
N HIS A 190 12.29 9.35 1.80
CA HIS A 190 10.99 9.72 2.36
C HIS A 190 10.98 9.90 3.88
N ILE A 191 12.14 10.01 4.49
CA ILE A 191 12.30 10.29 5.92
C ILE A 191 12.60 11.77 6.15
#